data_66f72f3598b7c3145fea3cb262c23e4b
#
_entry.id   66f72f3598b7c3145fea3cb262c23e4b
#
_cell.length_a   1.000
_cell.length_b   1.000
_cell.length_c   1.000
_cell.angle_alpha   90.00
_cell.angle_beta   90.00
_cell.angle_gamma   90.00
#
_symmetry.space_group_name_H-M   'P 1'
#
loop_
_entity.id
_entity.type
_entity.pdbx_description
1 polymer ?
#
loop_
_entity_poly.entity_id
_entity_poly.type
_entity_poly.pdbx_seq_one_letter_code
_entity_poly.pdbx_strand_id
1 'polypeptide(L)'
;MTTQPFLHVVVCAAGIAGGAHKLITAAQNKGWGVGVVATPQGLGFLDAEAIEAQTGYPIRSAWRSPGDPRPLPPADAIAVAPATFNTINKWTAGIADTLALGILCEAYGLGIPTAVLPYVNTALAAHPAYGRSLDQLRGMGVLIGSYEPHRPKAGGGADRFRWEEALELLEGKIADLPGS
;
A
#
# COMPACT_ATOMS: atom_id res chain seq x y z
N MET A 1 3.13 27.27 8.71
CA MET A 1 3.78 26.46 7.66
C MET A 1 3.04 25.14 7.64
N THR A 2 2.24 24.88 6.62
CA THR A 2 1.62 23.56 6.42
C THR A 2 2.75 22.58 6.10
N THR A 3 2.98 21.62 6.98
CA THR A 3 3.92 20.54 6.71
C THR A 3 3.40 19.72 5.53
N GLN A 4 4.26 19.43 4.56
CA GLN A 4 3.92 18.56 3.43
C GLN A 4 3.40 17.22 3.94
N PRO A 5 2.20 16.78 3.53
CA PRO A 5 1.69 15.48 3.95
C PRO A 5 2.56 14.34 3.40
N PHE A 6 2.68 13.25 4.14
CA PHE A 6 3.56 12.14 3.81
C PHE A 6 2.79 10.82 3.61
N LEU A 7 2.96 10.23 2.45
CA LEU A 7 2.33 8.97 2.06
C LEU A 7 3.31 7.80 2.20
N HIS A 8 2.93 6.75 2.91
CA HIS A 8 3.61 5.46 2.80
C HIS A 8 2.95 4.63 1.71
N VAL A 9 3.72 4.25 0.69
CA VAL A 9 3.28 3.30 -0.35
C VAL A 9 3.80 1.91 0.02
N VAL A 10 2.89 1.02 0.39
CA VAL A 10 3.22 -0.38 0.70
C VAL A 10 3.09 -1.21 -0.57
N VAL A 11 4.18 -1.86 -0.98
CA VAL A 11 4.25 -2.63 -2.23
C VAL A 11 4.46 -4.11 -1.93
N CYS A 12 3.51 -4.94 -2.37
CA CYS A 12 3.58 -6.40 -2.25
C CYS A 12 4.16 -7.04 -3.51
N ALA A 13 4.61 -8.31 -3.38
CA ALA A 13 5.19 -9.10 -4.46
C ALA A 13 4.13 -9.52 -5.49
N ALA A 14 3.89 -8.68 -6.47
CA ALA A 14 2.99 -8.94 -7.59
C ALA A 14 3.66 -8.56 -8.90
N GLY A 15 3.28 -9.22 -9.99
CA GLY A 15 3.91 -8.99 -11.31
C GLY A 15 3.84 -7.55 -11.82
N ILE A 16 2.90 -6.76 -11.30
CA ILE A 16 2.75 -5.34 -11.66
C ILE A 16 3.49 -4.38 -10.71
N ALA A 17 4.15 -4.89 -9.67
CA ALA A 17 4.75 -4.05 -8.62
C ALA A 17 5.71 -3.00 -9.14
N GLY A 18 6.43 -3.26 -10.22
CA GLY A 18 7.29 -2.29 -10.91
C GLY A 18 6.55 -1.03 -11.38
N GLY A 19 5.22 -1.07 -11.53
CA GLY A 19 4.39 0.10 -11.84
C GLY A 19 4.16 1.06 -10.67
N ALA A 20 4.64 0.76 -9.46
CA ALA A 20 4.46 1.61 -8.27
C ALA A 20 4.96 3.05 -8.46
N HIS A 21 5.95 3.27 -9.33
CA HIS A 21 6.43 4.61 -9.70
C HIS A 21 5.30 5.53 -10.20
N LYS A 22 4.25 4.97 -10.79
CA LYS A 22 3.08 5.75 -11.27
C LYS A 22 2.33 6.36 -10.11
N LEU A 23 2.08 5.59 -9.04
CA LEU A 23 1.45 6.11 -7.83
C LEU A 23 2.34 7.13 -7.12
N ILE A 24 3.65 6.88 -7.05
CA ILE A 24 4.63 7.81 -6.47
C ILE A 24 4.57 9.14 -7.22
N THR A 25 4.64 9.11 -8.54
CA THR A 25 4.57 10.32 -9.38
C THR A 25 3.25 11.07 -9.17
N ALA A 26 2.13 10.35 -9.16
CA ALA A 26 0.82 10.96 -8.95
C ALA A 26 0.71 11.64 -7.57
N ALA A 27 1.23 11.01 -6.51
CA ALA A 27 1.26 11.58 -5.17
C ALA A 27 2.15 12.83 -5.10
N GLN A 28 3.35 12.77 -5.67
CA GLN A 28 4.27 13.92 -5.71
C GLN A 28 3.68 15.11 -6.48
N ASN A 29 2.99 14.86 -7.60
CA ASN A 29 2.30 15.91 -8.36
C ASN A 29 1.18 16.60 -7.56
N LYS A 30 0.64 15.93 -6.54
CA LYS A 30 -0.35 16.49 -5.60
C LYS A 30 0.30 17.09 -4.33
N GLY A 31 1.62 17.19 -4.29
CA GLY A 31 2.36 17.81 -3.19
C GLY A 31 2.64 16.88 -2.01
N TRP A 32 2.47 15.56 -2.14
CA TRP A 32 2.82 14.60 -1.10
C TRP A 32 4.32 14.29 -1.09
N GLY A 33 4.91 14.18 0.11
CA GLY A 33 6.13 13.41 0.31
C GLY A 33 5.79 11.92 0.25
N VAL A 34 6.70 11.09 -0.28
CA VAL A 34 6.42 9.67 -0.47
C VAL A 34 7.58 8.82 0.05
N GLY A 35 7.27 7.81 0.83
CA GLY A 35 8.20 6.75 1.23
C GLY A 35 7.65 5.37 0.85
N VAL A 36 8.52 4.46 0.44
CA VAL A 36 8.13 3.11 0.01
C VAL A 36 8.49 2.08 1.06
N VAL A 37 7.51 1.23 1.38
CA VAL A 37 7.68 0.05 2.24
C VAL A 37 7.33 -1.18 1.40
N ALA A 38 8.33 -1.99 1.06
CA ALA A 38 8.10 -3.23 0.33
C ALA A 38 7.95 -4.41 1.29
N THR A 39 7.12 -5.38 0.94
CA THR A 39 7.25 -6.70 1.58
C THR A 39 8.63 -7.28 1.24
N PRO A 40 9.21 -8.18 2.05
CA PRO A 40 10.52 -8.75 1.76
C PRO A 40 10.63 -9.33 0.35
N GLN A 41 9.59 -10.02 -0.12
CA GLN A 41 9.52 -10.54 -1.49
C GLN A 41 9.20 -9.45 -2.52
N GLY A 42 8.43 -8.43 -2.16
CA GLY A 42 8.08 -7.32 -3.03
C GLY A 42 9.29 -6.48 -3.44
N LEU A 43 10.31 -6.40 -2.58
CA LEU A 43 11.54 -5.66 -2.87
C LEU A 43 12.21 -6.14 -4.17
N GLY A 44 12.18 -7.44 -4.46
CA GLY A 44 12.76 -8.01 -5.69
C GLY A 44 12.05 -7.63 -6.99
N PHE A 45 10.87 -7.01 -6.91
CA PHE A 45 10.10 -6.53 -8.07
C PHE A 45 10.31 -5.03 -8.35
N LEU A 46 11.09 -4.35 -7.51
CA LEU A 46 11.26 -2.89 -7.57
C LEU A 46 12.66 -2.53 -8.03
N ASP A 47 12.75 -1.46 -8.79
CA ASP A 47 14.01 -0.76 -9.06
C ASP A 47 14.27 0.19 -7.87
N ALA A 48 15.05 -0.31 -6.90
CA ALA A 48 15.32 0.42 -5.67
C ALA A 48 16.05 1.74 -5.93
N GLU A 49 17.03 1.73 -6.83
CA GLU A 49 17.81 2.92 -7.16
C GLU A 49 16.92 4.01 -7.77
N ALA A 50 16.07 3.64 -8.72
CA ALA A 50 15.14 4.58 -9.35
C ALA A 50 14.13 5.15 -8.35
N ILE A 51 13.58 4.32 -7.46
CA ILE A 51 12.62 4.75 -6.44
C ILE A 51 13.29 5.65 -5.39
N GLU A 52 14.48 5.31 -4.93
CA GLU A 52 15.23 6.14 -4.00
C GLU A 52 15.60 7.49 -4.61
N ALA A 53 16.01 7.50 -5.89
CA ALA A 53 16.26 8.74 -6.61
C ALA A 53 14.99 9.60 -6.76
N GLN A 54 13.83 8.98 -7.00
CA GLN A 54 12.56 9.66 -7.16
C GLN A 54 11.99 10.21 -5.85
N THR A 55 12.09 9.45 -4.77
CA THR A 55 11.47 9.81 -3.47
C THR A 55 12.41 10.59 -2.54
N GLY A 56 13.71 10.42 -2.70
CA GLY A 56 14.73 10.92 -1.76
C GLY A 56 14.87 10.06 -0.49
N TYR A 57 14.21 8.89 -0.46
CA TYR A 57 14.23 7.98 0.69
C TYR A 57 14.54 6.55 0.29
N PRO A 58 15.26 5.78 1.12
CA PRO A 58 15.49 4.36 0.87
C PRO A 58 14.19 3.56 1.00
N ILE A 59 14.06 2.51 0.19
CA ILE A 59 12.96 1.55 0.34
C ILE A 59 13.17 0.77 1.64
N ARG A 60 12.13 0.67 2.44
CA ARG A 60 12.12 -0.16 3.64
C ARG A 60 11.46 -1.51 3.38
N SER A 61 12.12 -2.60 3.79
CA SER A 61 11.58 -3.96 3.67
C SER A 61 11.79 -4.82 4.91
N ALA A 62 12.59 -4.34 5.87
CA ALA A 62 12.91 -5.03 7.10
C ALA A 62 12.84 -4.09 8.32
N TRP A 63 12.70 -4.68 9.50
CA TRP A 63 12.83 -3.96 10.76
C TRP A 63 14.23 -3.36 10.88
N ARG A 64 14.30 -2.16 11.44
CA ARG A 64 15.57 -1.53 11.77
C ARG A 64 16.14 -2.12 13.06
N SER A 65 17.46 -2.02 13.22
CA SER A 65 18.10 -2.38 14.48
C SER A 65 17.80 -1.35 15.58
N PRO A 66 17.84 -1.76 16.85
CA PRO A 66 17.74 -0.82 17.95
C PRO A 66 18.79 0.30 17.82
N GLY A 67 18.37 1.55 17.94
CA GLY A 67 19.23 2.72 17.81
C GLY A 67 19.37 3.31 16.40
N ASP A 68 18.91 2.60 15.36
CA ASP A 68 18.90 3.17 14.02
C ASP A 68 17.91 4.34 13.91
N PRO A 69 18.24 5.40 13.15
CA PRO A 69 17.30 6.49 12.91
C PRO A 69 16.06 6.01 12.14
N ARG A 70 14.96 6.74 12.28
CA ARG A 70 13.77 6.49 11.45
C ARG A 70 14.08 6.94 10.02
N PRO A 71 14.10 6.03 9.03
CA PRO A 71 14.47 6.38 7.67
C PRO A 71 13.36 7.10 6.89
N LEU A 72 12.11 7.01 7.35
CA LEU A 72 10.95 7.69 6.74
C LEU A 72 10.24 8.56 7.77
N PRO A 73 9.69 9.72 7.36
CA PRO A 73 8.73 10.47 8.17
C PRO A 73 7.53 9.61 8.57
N PRO A 74 6.80 10.01 9.65
CA PRO A 74 5.51 9.40 9.95
C PRO A 74 4.54 9.52 8.79
N ALA A 75 3.69 8.51 8.58
CA ALA A 75 2.69 8.54 7.53
C ALA A 75 1.46 9.34 7.97
N ASP A 76 1.00 10.26 7.11
CA ASP A 76 -0.32 10.88 7.23
C ASP A 76 -1.39 10.01 6.55
N ALA A 77 -0.99 9.18 5.60
CA ALA A 77 -1.83 8.19 4.94
C ALA A 77 -1.00 7.00 4.42
N ILE A 78 -1.67 5.89 4.17
CA ILE A 78 -1.04 4.68 3.62
C ILE A 78 -1.79 4.21 2.38
N ALA A 79 -1.06 3.91 1.31
CA ALA A 79 -1.58 3.25 0.12
C ALA A 79 -0.92 1.88 -0.05
N VAL A 80 -1.70 0.81 -0.03
CA VAL A 80 -1.20 -0.56 -0.30
C VAL A 80 -1.46 -0.88 -1.76
N ALA A 81 -0.45 -0.79 -2.59
CA ALA A 81 -0.59 -0.95 -4.04
C ALA A 81 0.70 -1.47 -4.69
N PRO A 82 0.66 -2.64 -5.32
CA PRO A 82 -0.45 -3.60 -5.31
C PRO A 82 -0.50 -4.41 -4.00
N ALA A 83 -1.69 -4.85 -3.62
CA ALA A 83 -1.89 -5.73 -2.48
C ALA A 83 -2.15 -7.18 -2.93
N THR A 84 -1.38 -8.12 -2.41
CA THR A 84 -1.54 -9.55 -2.71
C THR A 84 -2.57 -10.21 -1.80
N PHE A 85 -3.10 -11.35 -2.25
CA PHE A 85 -3.94 -12.25 -1.45
C PHE A 85 -3.32 -12.58 -0.09
N ASN A 86 -2.02 -12.91 -0.07
CA ASN A 86 -1.31 -13.24 1.16
C ASN A 86 -1.29 -12.06 2.15
N THR A 87 -0.92 -10.89 1.69
CA THR A 87 -0.85 -9.69 2.55
C THR A 87 -2.22 -9.30 3.09
N ILE A 88 -3.26 -9.31 2.26
CA ILE A 88 -4.63 -8.99 2.66
C ILE A 88 -5.10 -9.94 3.76
N ASN A 89 -4.93 -11.26 3.58
CA ASN A 89 -5.37 -12.24 4.57
C ASN A 89 -4.56 -12.19 5.88
N LYS A 90 -3.25 -12.00 5.80
CA LYS A 90 -2.41 -11.85 7.00
C LYS A 90 -2.76 -10.59 7.78
N TRP A 91 -2.96 -9.47 7.08
CA TRP A 91 -3.32 -8.21 7.69
C TRP A 91 -4.60 -8.31 8.51
N THR A 92 -5.65 -8.86 7.92
CA THR A 92 -6.93 -9.05 8.63
C THR A 92 -6.87 -10.07 9.77
N ALA A 93 -5.99 -11.05 9.67
CA ALA A 93 -5.74 -12.00 10.75
C ALA A 93 -4.86 -11.44 11.88
N GLY A 94 -4.39 -10.18 11.77
CA GLY A 94 -3.51 -9.57 12.77
C GLY A 94 -2.10 -10.15 12.78
N ILE A 95 -1.65 -10.75 11.67
CA ILE A 95 -0.29 -11.29 11.54
C ILE A 95 0.65 -10.16 11.12
N ALA A 96 1.65 -9.89 11.95
CA ALA A 96 2.63 -8.80 11.77
C ALA A 96 4.05 -9.36 11.65
N ASP A 97 4.25 -10.37 10.81
CA ASP A 97 5.51 -11.09 10.63
C ASP A 97 6.49 -10.42 9.64
N THR A 98 6.11 -9.29 9.06
CA THR A 98 6.96 -8.42 8.25
C THR A 98 6.80 -6.96 8.66
N LEU A 99 7.78 -6.11 8.33
CA LEU A 99 7.67 -4.67 8.59
C LEU A 99 6.38 -4.08 7.97
N ALA A 100 6.09 -4.42 6.71
CA ALA A 100 4.91 -3.94 6.03
C ALA A 100 3.62 -4.30 6.78
N LEU A 101 3.46 -5.56 7.20
CA LEU A 101 2.31 -6.00 7.97
C LEU A 101 2.24 -5.35 9.36
N GLY A 102 3.39 -5.16 10.02
CA GLY A 102 3.44 -4.44 11.29
C GLY A 102 2.90 -3.02 11.16
N ILE A 103 3.34 -2.28 10.14
CA ILE A 103 2.84 -0.93 9.85
C ILE A 103 1.33 -0.94 9.58
N LEU A 104 0.84 -1.87 8.78
CA LEU A 104 -0.59 -1.96 8.45
C LEU A 104 -1.45 -2.31 9.68
N CYS A 105 -0.97 -3.21 10.54
CA CYS A 105 -1.68 -3.54 11.78
C CYS A 105 -1.71 -2.35 12.76
N GLU A 106 -0.61 -1.62 12.91
CA GLU A 106 -0.55 -0.42 13.76
C GLU A 106 -1.41 0.73 13.23
N ALA A 107 -1.49 0.89 11.91
CA ALA A 107 -2.21 1.98 11.27
C ALA A 107 -3.68 2.07 11.73
N TYR A 108 -4.32 0.93 11.99
CA TYR A 108 -5.68 0.89 12.50
C TYR A 108 -5.80 1.58 13.87
N GLY A 109 -4.95 1.19 14.82
CA GLY A 109 -4.96 1.77 16.17
C GLY A 109 -4.52 3.23 16.20
N LEU A 110 -3.70 3.65 15.25
CA LEU A 110 -3.24 5.03 15.09
C LEU A 110 -4.23 5.92 14.31
N GLY A 111 -5.30 5.33 13.75
CA GLY A 111 -6.29 6.06 12.95
C GLY A 111 -5.74 6.60 11.62
N ILE A 112 -4.68 6.00 11.08
CA ILE A 112 -4.08 6.46 9.82
C ILE A 112 -4.97 6.03 8.64
N PRO A 113 -5.47 6.99 7.82
CA PRO A 113 -6.23 6.66 6.62
C PRO A 113 -5.47 5.71 5.71
N THR A 114 -6.10 4.60 5.34
CA THR A 114 -5.45 3.55 4.54
C THR A 114 -6.33 3.14 3.37
N ALA A 115 -5.76 3.16 2.16
CA ALA A 115 -6.37 2.62 0.95
C ALA A 115 -5.61 1.36 0.51
N VAL A 116 -6.33 0.39 -0.03
CA VAL A 116 -5.76 -0.84 -0.56
C VAL A 116 -6.26 -1.10 -1.98
N LEU A 117 -5.33 -1.35 -2.89
CA LEU A 117 -5.61 -1.76 -4.26
C LEU A 117 -5.23 -3.24 -4.42
N PRO A 118 -6.20 -4.17 -4.27
CA PRO A 118 -5.93 -5.58 -4.45
C PRO A 118 -5.52 -5.90 -5.89
N TYR A 119 -4.56 -6.80 -6.06
CA TYR A 119 -4.22 -7.40 -7.35
C TYR A 119 -4.15 -8.91 -7.19
N VAL A 120 -5.25 -9.57 -7.54
CA VAL A 120 -5.43 -11.02 -7.38
C VAL A 120 -6.06 -11.62 -8.63
N ASN A 121 -5.86 -12.91 -8.84
CA ASN A 121 -6.57 -13.62 -9.89
C ASN A 121 -7.92 -14.18 -9.38
N THR A 122 -8.78 -14.57 -10.31
CA THR A 122 -10.13 -15.05 -10.00
C THR A 122 -10.15 -16.32 -9.14
N ALA A 123 -9.13 -17.18 -9.25
CA ALA A 123 -9.05 -18.42 -8.45
C ALA A 123 -8.75 -18.08 -6.98
N LEU A 124 -7.83 -17.16 -6.71
CA LEU A 124 -7.56 -16.66 -5.36
C LEU A 124 -8.76 -15.88 -4.81
N ALA A 125 -9.39 -15.05 -5.64
CA ALA A 125 -10.55 -14.27 -5.23
C ALA A 125 -11.76 -15.15 -4.86
N ALA A 126 -11.88 -16.34 -5.44
CA ALA A 126 -12.91 -17.30 -5.11
C ALA A 126 -12.69 -18.00 -3.76
N HIS A 127 -11.49 -17.91 -3.18
CA HIS A 127 -11.23 -18.50 -1.86
C HIS A 127 -12.04 -17.77 -0.78
N PRO A 128 -12.77 -18.49 0.10
CA PRO A 128 -13.64 -17.87 1.11
C PRO A 128 -12.93 -16.87 2.04
N ALA A 129 -11.64 -17.05 2.29
CA ALA A 129 -10.85 -16.13 3.11
C ALA A 129 -10.78 -14.73 2.48
N TYR A 130 -10.70 -14.64 1.14
CA TYR A 130 -10.51 -13.36 0.46
C TYR A 130 -11.71 -12.42 0.66
N GLY A 131 -12.92 -12.91 0.41
CA GLY A 131 -14.15 -12.12 0.63
C GLY A 131 -14.28 -11.66 2.08
N ARG A 132 -14.09 -12.58 3.05
CA ARG A 132 -14.11 -12.24 4.47
C ARG A 132 -13.06 -11.21 4.85
N SER A 133 -11.86 -11.31 4.29
CA SER A 133 -10.79 -10.34 4.55
C SER A 133 -11.15 -8.95 4.01
N LEU A 134 -11.70 -8.85 2.81
CA LEU A 134 -12.15 -7.56 2.27
C LEU A 134 -13.26 -6.94 3.12
N ASP A 135 -14.23 -7.74 3.57
CA ASP A 135 -15.31 -7.25 4.44
C ASP A 135 -14.78 -6.78 5.80
N GLN A 136 -13.79 -7.50 6.35
CA GLN A 136 -13.13 -7.08 7.58
C GLN A 136 -12.35 -5.77 7.40
N LEU A 137 -11.61 -5.61 6.30
CA LEU A 137 -10.90 -4.36 6.01
C LEU A 137 -11.88 -3.19 5.88
N ARG A 138 -13.02 -3.38 5.20
CA ARG A 138 -14.08 -2.36 5.14
C ARG A 138 -14.60 -1.99 6.54
N GLY A 139 -14.85 -2.99 7.38
CA GLY A 139 -15.26 -2.79 8.77
C GLY A 139 -14.20 -2.05 9.62
N MET A 140 -12.93 -2.16 9.26
CA MET A 140 -11.83 -1.41 9.88
C MET A 140 -11.68 0.02 9.30
N GLY A 141 -12.48 0.40 8.32
CA GLY A 141 -12.41 1.72 7.68
C GLY A 141 -11.35 1.83 6.58
N VAL A 142 -10.78 0.70 6.14
CA VAL A 142 -9.85 0.67 5.00
C VAL A 142 -10.63 0.86 3.70
N LEU A 143 -10.13 1.72 2.83
CA LEU A 143 -10.72 2.05 1.54
C LEU A 143 -10.20 1.07 0.48
N ILE A 144 -11.11 0.39 -0.22
CA ILE A 144 -10.76 -0.69 -1.15
C ILE A 144 -10.99 -0.25 -2.58
N GLY A 145 -9.97 -0.40 -3.43
CA GLY A 145 -10.04 -0.11 -4.86
C GLY A 145 -10.94 -1.06 -5.64
N SER A 146 -11.28 -0.66 -6.85
CA SER A 146 -12.29 -1.28 -7.71
C SER A 146 -11.75 -2.33 -8.68
N TYR A 147 -10.46 -2.70 -8.61
CA TYR A 147 -9.86 -3.65 -9.55
C TYR A 147 -10.57 -5.01 -9.54
N GLU A 148 -11.01 -5.45 -10.72
CA GLU A 148 -11.64 -6.76 -10.91
C GLU A 148 -10.58 -7.85 -11.07
N PRO A 149 -10.70 -8.99 -10.38
CA PRO A 149 -9.75 -10.09 -10.46
C PRO A 149 -9.51 -10.56 -11.90
N HIS A 150 -8.27 -10.79 -12.26
CA HIS A 150 -7.87 -11.26 -13.59
C HIS A 150 -7.82 -12.79 -13.68
N ARG A 151 -7.77 -13.34 -14.89
CA ARG A 151 -7.69 -14.79 -15.10
C ARG A 151 -6.36 -15.33 -14.59
N PRO A 152 -6.36 -16.51 -13.89
CA PRO A 152 -5.11 -17.16 -13.49
C PRO A 152 -4.21 -17.45 -14.68
N LYS A 153 -2.89 -17.31 -14.49
CA LYS A 153 -1.85 -17.61 -15.51
C LYS A 153 -1.91 -16.77 -16.80
N ALA A 154 -2.87 -15.89 -16.94
CA ALA A 154 -3.01 -15.08 -18.16
C ALA A 154 -2.09 -13.85 -18.16
N GLY A 155 -1.39 -13.55 -17.05
CA GLY A 155 -0.47 -12.41 -16.96
C GLY A 155 -1.11 -11.07 -17.28
N GLY A 156 -2.43 -10.95 -17.10
CA GLY A 156 -3.20 -9.82 -17.60
C GLY A 156 -3.67 -8.86 -16.53
N GLY A 157 -4.22 -7.74 -16.98
CA GLY A 157 -4.89 -6.77 -16.11
C GLY A 157 -4.02 -5.63 -15.61
N ALA A 158 -2.73 -5.62 -15.93
CA ALA A 158 -1.83 -4.51 -15.59
C ALA A 158 -2.29 -3.17 -16.17
N ASP A 159 -2.84 -3.20 -17.39
CA ASP A 159 -3.43 -2.06 -18.11
C ASP A 159 -4.71 -1.53 -17.46
N ARG A 160 -5.42 -2.35 -16.69
CA ARG A 160 -6.65 -1.99 -15.99
C ARG A 160 -6.42 -1.58 -14.53
N PHE A 161 -5.19 -1.75 -14.02
CA PHE A 161 -4.86 -1.40 -12.64
C PHE A 161 -4.66 0.12 -12.52
N ARG A 162 -5.59 0.76 -11.83
CA ARG A 162 -5.62 2.22 -11.65
C ARG A 162 -4.83 2.63 -10.41
N TRP A 163 -3.55 2.93 -10.59
CA TRP A 163 -2.65 3.30 -9.50
C TRP A 163 -3.12 4.54 -8.72
N GLU A 164 -3.66 5.52 -9.43
CA GLU A 164 -4.14 6.79 -8.89
C GLU A 164 -5.38 6.63 -8.00
N GLU A 165 -6.13 5.53 -8.14
CA GLU A 165 -7.33 5.27 -7.36
C GLU A 165 -7.05 5.29 -5.85
N ALA A 166 -5.85 4.88 -5.41
CA ALA A 166 -5.47 4.96 -4.00
C ALA A 166 -5.52 6.39 -3.47
N LEU A 167 -5.07 7.35 -4.25
CA LEU A 167 -5.11 8.78 -3.88
C LEU A 167 -6.53 9.33 -3.91
N GLU A 168 -7.31 8.98 -4.92
CA GLU A 168 -8.72 9.38 -5.03
C GLU A 168 -9.51 8.95 -3.78
N LEU A 169 -9.31 7.71 -3.34
CA LEU A 169 -9.92 7.17 -2.12
C LEU A 169 -9.46 7.90 -0.86
N LEU A 170 -8.16 8.16 -0.73
CA LEU A 170 -7.58 8.81 0.45
C LEU A 170 -7.99 10.28 0.55
N GLU A 171 -8.03 11.02 -0.56
CA GLU A 171 -8.45 12.42 -0.59
C GLU A 171 -9.88 12.60 -0.10
N GLY A 172 -10.79 11.74 -0.52
CA GLY A 172 -12.17 11.73 -0.01
C GLY A 172 -12.22 11.56 1.51
N LYS A 173 -11.40 10.66 2.05
CA LYS A 173 -11.35 10.41 3.50
C LYS A 173 -10.70 11.55 4.30
N ILE A 174 -9.63 12.14 3.76
CA ILE A 174 -8.90 13.23 4.44
C ILE A 174 -9.75 14.50 4.47
N ALA A 175 -10.49 14.80 3.41
CA ALA A 175 -11.40 15.94 3.36
C ALA A 175 -12.51 15.87 4.44
N ASP A 176 -12.86 14.65 4.89
CA ASP A 176 -13.88 14.42 5.93
C ASP A 176 -13.33 14.50 7.36
N LEU A 177 -12.02 14.69 7.56
CA LEU A 177 -11.42 14.80 8.89
C LEU A 177 -11.66 16.21 9.47
N PRO A 178 -12.11 16.31 10.73
CA PRO A 178 -12.31 17.61 11.38
C PRO A 178 -10.96 18.33 11.55
N GLY A 179 -10.74 19.41 10.82
CA GLY A 179 -9.56 20.26 10.93
C GLY A 179 -8.64 20.28 9.72
N SER A 180 -9.04 19.71 8.57
CA SER A 180 -8.38 19.90 7.27
C SER A 180 -8.74 21.24 6.63
#